data_8867514c184acf472a04ebfc325ebcb2
#
_entry.id   8867514c184acf472a04ebfc325ebcb2
#
_cell.length_a   1.000
_cell.length_b   1.000
_cell.length_c   1.000
_cell.angle_alpha   90.00
_cell.angle_beta   90.00
_cell.angle_gamma   90.00
#
_symmetry.space_group_name_H-M   'P 1'
#
loop_
_entity.id
_entity.type
_entity.pdbx_description
1 polymer ?
#
loop_
_entity_poly.entity_id
_entity_poly.type
_entity_poly.pdbx_seq_one_letter_code
_entity_poly.pdbx_strand_id
1 'polypeptide(L)'
;MQKVWKDYGAITLGTILIGLATKNIFDPANMVTGGVSGVAIIGKELWGLPLWVTNTVLNIPLFLAGFKIMGWKFIKRTLYATVLLSVVFYILPEGMYIEDDLLLSALFGGIITGVGTGFVLAGGCTTGGTDMLAALIRAKFPHYSVAQIMQLLDGIIVVAGATVFGIRTALYALIAIFCLGKVADSLIEGMKFSKQVYIISDKYKEISDTIMTRMNRGVTGIAAKG
;
A
#
# COMPACT_ATOMS: atom_id res chain seq x y z
N MET A 1 5.57 24.98 0.23
CA MET A 1 4.18 24.82 0.73
C MET A 1 3.29 24.03 -0.22
N GLN A 2 3.23 24.34 -1.52
CA GLN A 2 2.37 23.62 -2.50
C GLN A 2 2.56 22.10 -2.55
N LYS A 3 3.79 21.59 -2.42
CA LYS A 3 4.06 20.14 -2.44
C LYS A 3 3.45 19.41 -1.22
N VAL A 4 3.47 20.05 -0.05
CA VAL A 4 2.92 19.47 1.20
C VAL A 4 1.40 19.30 1.08
N TRP A 5 0.69 20.31 0.57
CA TRP A 5 -0.75 20.25 0.36
C TRP A 5 -1.16 19.16 -0.65
N LYS A 6 -0.37 18.99 -1.73
CA LYS A 6 -0.60 17.91 -2.70
C LYS A 6 -0.40 16.52 -2.06
N ASP A 7 0.64 16.36 -1.22
CA ASP A 7 0.89 15.10 -0.51
C ASP A 7 -0.28 14.74 0.41
N TYR A 8 -0.77 15.70 1.24
CA TYR A 8 -1.90 15.44 2.12
C TYR A 8 -3.22 15.23 1.36
N GLY A 9 -3.43 15.91 0.23
CA GLY A 9 -4.58 15.67 -0.64
C GLY A 9 -4.59 14.25 -1.21
N ALA A 10 -3.43 13.76 -1.69
CA ALA A 10 -3.28 12.39 -2.17
C ALA A 10 -3.52 11.37 -1.04
N ILE A 11 -2.95 11.59 0.16
CA ILE A 11 -3.16 10.75 1.33
C ILE A 11 -4.65 10.67 1.69
N THR A 12 -5.34 11.83 1.73
CA THR A 12 -6.77 11.90 2.05
C THR A 12 -7.61 11.10 1.05
N LEU A 13 -7.42 11.37 -0.25
CA LEU A 13 -8.15 10.67 -1.31
C LEU A 13 -7.86 9.17 -1.27
N GLY A 14 -6.59 8.80 -1.15
CA GLY A 14 -6.18 7.40 -1.08
C GLY A 14 -6.79 6.68 0.12
N THR A 15 -6.79 7.30 1.30
CA THR A 15 -7.36 6.71 2.51
C THR A 15 -8.88 6.55 2.42
N ILE A 16 -9.60 7.50 1.81
CA ILE A 16 -11.03 7.38 1.56
C ILE A 16 -11.34 6.20 0.63
N LEU A 17 -10.58 6.04 -0.46
CA LEU A 17 -10.74 4.93 -1.40
C LEU A 17 -10.50 3.58 -0.72
N ILE A 18 -9.44 3.46 0.10
CA ILE A 18 -9.16 2.25 0.88
C ILE A 18 -10.32 1.94 1.83
N GLY A 19 -10.79 2.94 2.58
CA GLY A 19 -11.87 2.77 3.54
C GLY A 19 -13.18 2.35 2.88
N LEU A 20 -13.51 2.96 1.74
CA LEU A 20 -14.69 2.65 0.95
C LEU A 20 -14.65 1.21 0.43
N ALA A 21 -13.54 0.80 -0.18
CA ALA A 21 -13.39 -0.56 -0.70
C ALA A 21 -13.43 -1.59 0.44
N THR A 22 -12.76 -1.31 1.57
CA THR A 22 -12.75 -2.24 2.71
C THR A 22 -14.14 -2.39 3.32
N LYS A 23 -14.83 -1.28 3.63
CA LYS A 23 -16.10 -1.34 4.36
C LYS A 23 -17.30 -1.76 3.50
N ASN A 24 -17.30 -1.40 2.20
CA ASN A 24 -18.47 -1.58 1.34
C ASN A 24 -18.28 -2.65 0.24
N ILE A 25 -17.07 -3.19 0.08
CA ILE A 25 -16.81 -4.27 -0.88
C ILE A 25 -16.25 -5.50 -0.18
N PHE A 26 -15.12 -5.36 0.56
CA PHE A 26 -14.46 -6.52 1.15
C PHE A 26 -15.17 -7.05 2.41
N ASP A 27 -15.57 -6.17 3.33
CA ASP A 27 -16.26 -6.55 4.56
C ASP A 27 -17.58 -7.30 4.28
N PRO A 28 -18.52 -6.79 3.44
CA PRO A 28 -19.74 -7.52 3.11
C PRO A 28 -19.49 -8.83 2.35
N ALA A 29 -18.43 -8.91 1.54
CA ALA A 29 -18.02 -10.12 0.84
C ALA A 29 -17.23 -11.10 1.73
N ASN A 30 -17.03 -10.80 3.01
CA ASN A 30 -16.21 -11.57 3.95
C ASN A 30 -14.79 -11.82 3.43
N MET A 31 -14.27 -10.89 2.66
CA MET A 31 -13.00 -11.02 1.93
C MET A 31 -11.84 -10.41 2.71
N VAL A 32 -10.98 -11.25 3.26
CA VAL A 32 -9.82 -10.86 4.07
C VAL A 32 -8.62 -10.64 3.14
N THR A 33 -8.35 -9.39 2.79
CA THR A 33 -7.30 -9.00 1.83
C THR A 33 -5.93 -8.71 2.46
N GLY A 34 -5.67 -9.19 3.69
CA GLY A 34 -4.46 -8.87 4.43
C GLY A 34 -4.56 -7.54 5.17
N GLY A 35 -3.44 -7.09 5.74
CA GLY A 35 -3.39 -5.85 6.49
C GLY A 35 -4.15 -5.88 7.82
N VAL A 36 -4.07 -4.77 8.57
CA VAL A 36 -4.91 -4.59 9.77
C VAL A 36 -6.39 -4.52 9.42
N SER A 37 -6.75 -4.04 8.23
CA SER A 37 -8.14 -4.08 7.74
C SER A 37 -8.65 -5.51 7.56
N GLY A 38 -7.83 -6.44 7.10
CA GLY A 38 -8.18 -7.86 7.04
C GLY A 38 -8.40 -8.46 8.43
N VAL A 39 -7.52 -8.14 9.38
CA VAL A 39 -7.70 -8.54 10.79
C VAL A 39 -8.98 -7.92 11.38
N ALA A 40 -9.33 -6.68 10.97
CA ALA A 40 -10.54 -6.03 11.42
C ALA A 40 -11.82 -6.72 10.91
N ILE A 41 -11.82 -7.22 9.66
CA ILE A 41 -12.94 -8.04 9.12
C ILE A 41 -13.09 -9.33 9.92
N ILE A 42 -11.98 -10.04 10.22
CA ILE A 42 -12.00 -11.23 11.08
C ILE A 42 -12.52 -10.88 12.49
N GLY A 43 -12.03 -9.78 13.06
CA GLY A 43 -12.46 -9.32 14.40
C GLY A 43 -13.94 -8.93 14.46
N LYS A 44 -14.48 -8.38 13.37
CA LYS A 44 -15.91 -8.06 13.25
C LYS A 44 -16.74 -9.34 13.28
N GLU A 45 -16.36 -10.36 12.51
CA GLU A 45 -17.08 -11.64 12.45
C GLU A 45 -17.02 -12.41 13.76
N LEU A 46 -15.83 -12.55 14.38
CA LEU A 46 -15.65 -13.39 15.56
C LEU A 46 -16.14 -12.73 16.86
N TRP A 47 -16.00 -11.42 16.99
CA TRP A 47 -16.24 -10.68 18.24
C TRP A 47 -17.20 -9.50 18.11
N GLY A 48 -17.77 -9.26 16.93
CA GLY A 48 -18.66 -8.13 16.68
C GLY A 48 -17.96 -6.76 16.78
N LEU A 49 -16.63 -6.73 16.70
CA LEU A 49 -15.86 -5.49 16.85
C LEU A 49 -15.97 -4.64 15.59
N PRO A 50 -16.37 -3.35 15.68
CA PRO A 50 -16.38 -2.47 14.53
C PRO A 50 -14.99 -2.33 13.90
N LEU A 51 -14.91 -2.21 12.57
CA LEU A 51 -13.64 -2.08 11.83
C LEU A 51 -12.74 -0.96 12.38
N TRP A 52 -13.34 0.18 12.73
CA TRP A 52 -12.58 1.33 13.25
C TRP A 52 -11.94 1.05 14.61
N VAL A 53 -12.57 0.26 15.48
CA VAL A 53 -12.02 -0.13 16.79
C VAL A 53 -10.79 -0.99 16.60
N THR A 54 -10.90 -2.05 15.81
CA THR A 54 -9.80 -2.97 15.54
C THR A 54 -8.65 -2.25 14.86
N ASN A 55 -8.94 -1.41 13.84
CA ASN A 55 -7.92 -0.61 13.17
C ASN A 55 -7.19 0.32 14.14
N THR A 56 -7.91 0.99 15.03
CA THR A 56 -7.30 1.91 16.00
C THR A 56 -6.45 1.15 17.02
N VAL A 57 -7.00 0.12 17.65
CA VAL A 57 -6.33 -0.64 18.74
C VAL A 57 -5.05 -1.30 18.24
N LEU A 58 -5.08 -1.97 17.09
CA LEU A 58 -3.91 -2.66 16.55
C LEU A 58 -2.82 -1.69 16.07
N ASN A 59 -3.17 -0.49 15.67
CA ASN A 59 -2.19 0.51 15.27
C ASN A 59 -1.48 1.20 16.44
N ILE A 60 -2.07 1.28 17.63
CA ILE A 60 -1.44 1.90 18.82
C ILE A 60 -0.04 1.34 19.10
N PRO A 61 0.14 0.01 19.29
CA PRO A 61 1.47 -0.55 19.58
C PRO A 61 2.44 -0.35 18.41
N LEU A 62 1.95 -0.37 17.16
CA LEU A 62 2.78 -0.14 15.98
C LEU A 62 3.34 1.29 15.96
N PHE A 63 2.52 2.29 16.30
CA PHE A 63 2.97 3.68 16.41
C PHE A 63 3.96 3.88 17.56
N LEU A 64 3.73 3.24 18.71
CA LEU A 64 4.66 3.31 19.84
C LEU A 64 6.04 2.75 19.47
N ALA A 65 6.08 1.62 18.75
CA ALA A 65 7.32 1.03 18.25
C ALA A 65 7.94 1.88 17.13
N GLY A 66 7.12 2.36 16.21
CA GLY A 66 7.55 3.14 15.04
C GLY A 66 8.14 4.48 15.38
N PHE A 67 7.70 5.10 16.47
CA PHE A 67 8.16 6.42 16.90
C PHE A 67 9.68 6.48 17.13
N LYS A 68 10.28 5.37 17.56
CA LYS A 68 11.73 5.29 17.82
C LYS A 68 12.56 4.97 16.56
N ILE A 69 11.95 4.36 15.54
CA ILE A 69 12.66 3.75 14.42
C ILE A 69 12.46 4.56 13.13
N MET A 70 11.28 5.11 12.94
CA MET A 70 10.89 5.79 11.71
C MET A 70 10.96 7.32 11.89
N GLY A 71 11.41 8.03 10.86
CA GLY A 71 11.52 9.48 10.93
C GLY A 71 10.19 10.18 11.22
N TRP A 72 10.22 11.28 11.98
CA TRP A 72 9.04 12.04 12.42
C TRP A 72 8.08 12.45 11.30
N LYS A 73 8.61 12.72 10.11
CA LYS A 73 7.79 13.09 8.94
C LYS A 73 6.91 11.92 8.47
N PHE A 74 7.45 10.71 8.46
CA PHE A 74 6.70 9.49 8.11
C PHE A 74 5.62 9.22 9.14
N ILE A 75 5.97 9.24 10.42
CA ILE A 75 5.04 8.97 11.54
C ILE A 75 3.85 9.92 11.53
N LYS A 76 4.07 11.24 11.36
CA LYS A 76 2.96 12.21 11.30
C LYS A 76 1.98 11.93 10.17
N ARG A 77 2.49 11.61 8.97
CA ARG A 77 1.67 11.35 7.80
C ARG A 77 0.93 10.03 7.93
N THR A 78 1.60 8.99 8.44
CA THR A 78 1.00 7.68 8.69
C THR A 78 -0.08 7.78 9.78
N LEU A 79 0.19 8.51 10.87
CA LEU A 79 -0.80 8.74 11.92
C LEU A 79 -2.04 9.46 11.36
N TYR A 80 -1.84 10.51 10.55
CA TYR A 80 -2.93 11.19 9.87
C TYR A 80 -3.76 10.23 9.01
N ALA A 81 -3.11 9.42 8.16
CA ALA A 81 -3.79 8.44 7.31
C ALA A 81 -4.54 7.37 8.12
N THR A 82 -3.94 6.86 9.20
CA THR A 82 -4.55 5.82 10.06
C THR A 82 -5.77 6.36 10.82
N VAL A 83 -5.67 7.57 11.39
CA VAL A 83 -6.80 8.21 12.07
C VAL A 83 -7.92 8.51 11.07
N LEU A 84 -7.56 9.04 9.89
CA LEU A 84 -8.55 9.28 8.84
C LEU A 84 -9.23 7.99 8.38
N LEU A 85 -8.50 6.88 8.24
CA LEU A 85 -9.08 5.57 7.89
C LEU A 85 -10.07 5.10 8.95
N SER A 86 -9.73 5.24 10.24
CA SER A 86 -10.66 4.92 11.34
C SER A 86 -11.92 5.78 11.30
N VAL A 87 -11.78 7.08 11.01
CA VAL A 87 -12.90 8.00 10.83
C VAL A 87 -13.77 7.62 9.63
N VAL A 88 -13.14 7.24 8.51
CA VAL A 88 -13.85 6.76 7.32
C VAL A 88 -14.62 5.47 7.64
N PHE A 89 -14.02 4.51 8.35
CA PHE A 89 -14.73 3.31 8.79
C PHE A 89 -15.91 3.60 9.73
N TYR A 90 -15.80 4.64 10.55
CA TYR A 90 -16.87 5.04 11.45
C TYR A 90 -18.03 5.73 10.73
N ILE A 91 -17.72 6.69 9.84
CA ILE A 91 -18.72 7.56 9.18
C ILE A 91 -19.40 6.89 8.00
N LEU A 92 -18.67 6.08 7.21
CA LEU A 92 -19.27 5.42 6.04
C LEU A 92 -20.44 4.53 6.48
N PRO A 93 -21.60 4.63 5.81
CA PRO A 93 -22.69 3.69 6.06
C PRO A 93 -22.25 2.27 5.68
N GLU A 94 -22.84 1.28 6.36
CA GLU A 94 -22.72 -0.10 5.92
C GLU A 94 -23.56 -0.27 4.66
N GLY A 95 -22.96 -0.80 3.62
CA GLY A 95 -23.61 -1.03 2.34
C GLY A 95 -22.82 -2.04 1.54
N MET A 96 -23.51 -2.81 0.72
CA MET A 96 -22.91 -3.76 -0.20
C MET A 96 -23.01 -3.19 -1.61
N TYR A 97 -21.87 -2.78 -2.19
CA TYR A 97 -21.86 -2.21 -3.54
C TYR A 97 -21.82 -3.26 -4.64
N ILE A 98 -21.40 -4.47 -4.32
CA ILE A 98 -21.30 -5.60 -5.23
C ILE A 98 -21.98 -6.78 -4.54
N GLU A 99 -23.18 -7.13 -5.02
CA GLU A 99 -23.97 -8.22 -4.48
C GLU A 99 -23.58 -9.55 -5.13
N ASP A 100 -23.38 -10.58 -4.30
CA ASP A 100 -23.20 -11.99 -4.66
C ASP A 100 -22.11 -12.34 -5.70
N ASP A 101 -21.20 -11.42 -6.03
CA ASP A 101 -20.10 -11.66 -6.95
C ASP A 101 -18.72 -11.44 -6.31
N LEU A 102 -18.15 -12.53 -5.80
CA LEU A 102 -16.82 -12.50 -5.17
C LEU A 102 -15.70 -12.14 -6.15
N LEU A 103 -15.83 -12.49 -7.44
CA LEU A 103 -14.81 -12.14 -8.43
C LEU A 103 -14.82 -10.63 -8.71
N LEU A 104 -16.02 -10.08 -8.90
CA LEU A 104 -16.18 -8.64 -9.10
C LEU A 104 -15.70 -7.85 -7.88
N SER A 105 -16.05 -8.32 -6.68
CA SER A 105 -15.58 -7.75 -5.41
C SER A 105 -14.04 -7.80 -5.30
N ALA A 106 -13.42 -8.92 -5.69
CA ALA A 106 -11.97 -9.07 -5.67
C ALA A 106 -11.27 -8.12 -6.66
N LEU A 107 -11.76 -8.06 -7.90
CA LEU A 107 -11.16 -7.23 -8.95
C LEU A 107 -11.34 -5.74 -8.66
N PHE A 108 -12.57 -5.27 -8.50
CA PHE A 108 -12.84 -3.84 -8.29
C PHE A 108 -12.41 -3.36 -6.91
N GLY A 109 -12.63 -4.16 -5.86
CA GLY A 109 -12.11 -3.86 -4.53
C GLY A 109 -10.59 -3.77 -4.55
N GLY A 110 -9.90 -4.71 -5.21
CA GLY A 110 -8.44 -4.70 -5.38
C GLY A 110 -7.95 -3.49 -6.16
N ILE A 111 -8.61 -3.12 -7.27
CA ILE A 111 -8.24 -1.93 -8.05
C ILE A 111 -8.43 -0.65 -7.23
N ILE A 112 -9.58 -0.45 -6.61
CA ILE A 112 -9.88 0.77 -5.82
C ILE A 112 -8.91 0.90 -4.64
N THR A 113 -8.67 -0.20 -3.93
CA THR A 113 -7.70 -0.21 -2.81
C THR A 113 -6.28 0.00 -3.31
N GLY A 114 -5.91 -0.57 -4.47
CA GLY A 114 -4.61 -0.37 -5.11
C GLY A 114 -4.36 1.07 -5.50
N VAL A 115 -5.36 1.75 -6.08
CA VAL A 115 -5.30 3.20 -6.36
C VAL A 115 -5.13 3.99 -5.06
N GLY A 116 -5.94 3.67 -4.04
CA GLY A 116 -5.86 4.31 -2.73
C GLY A 116 -4.49 4.14 -2.08
N THR A 117 -3.96 2.93 -2.07
CA THR A 117 -2.63 2.59 -1.53
C THR A 117 -1.52 3.31 -2.30
N GLY A 118 -1.62 3.33 -3.64
CA GLY A 118 -0.67 4.06 -4.49
C GLY A 118 -0.60 5.55 -4.14
N PHE A 119 -1.74 6.21 -3.91
CA PHE A 119 -1.76 7.62 -3.49
C PHE A 119 -1.19 7.83 -2.08
N VAL A 120 -1.48 6.96 -1.12
CA VAL A 120 -0.92 7.05 0.24
C VAL A 120 0.59 6.87 0.21
N LEU A 121 1.09 5.86 -0.50
CA LEU A 121 2.53 5.60 -0.64
C LEU A 121 3.25 6.72 -1.41
N ALA A 122 2.63 7.29 -2.44
CA ALA A 122 3.14 8.46 -3.15
C ALA A 122 3.22 9.69 -2.23
N GLY A 123 2.31 9.81 -1.26
CA GLY A 123 2.36 10.80 -0.18
C GLY A 123 3.49 10.56 0.82
N GLY A 124 4.25 9.46 0.71
CA GLY A 124 5.40 9.12 1.56
C GLY A 124 5.01 8.63 2.96
N CYS A 125 3.91 7.88 3.06
CA CYS A 125 3.44 7.24 4.28
C CYS A 125 2.67 5.95 3.96
N THR A 126 2.11 5.32 4.99
CA THR A 126 1.20 4.17 4.89
C THR A 126 -0.08 4.46 5.69
N THR A 127 -1.05 3.57 5.64
CA THR A 127 -2.24 3.62 6.50
C THR A 127 -2.02 2.96 7.87
N GLY A 128 -0.77 2.70 8.23
CA GLY A 128 -0.42 1.89 9.39
C GLY A 128 -0.43 0.39 9.06
N GLY A 129 -0.83 -0.44 10.03
CA GLY A 129 -1.05 -1.86 9.77
C GLY A 129 0.20 -2.67 9.44
N THR A 130 0.01 -3.71 8.63
CA THR A 130 1.10 -4.62 8.21
C THR A 130 2.20 -3.92 7.44
N ASP A 131 1.89 -2.85 6.70
CA ASP A 131 2.88 -2.02 6.01
C ASP A 131 3.87 -1.41 6.99
N MET A 132 3.34 -0.82 8.07
CA MET A 132 4.18 -0.23 9.12
C MET A 132 4.93 -1.31 9.89
N LEU A 133 4.28 -2.43 10.21
CA LEU A 133 4.92 -3.58 10.85
C LEU A 133 6.05 -4.13 9.98
N ALA A 134 5.85 -4.29 8.68
CA ALA A 134 6.88 -4.73 7.74
C ALA A 134 8.08 -3.78 7.70
N ALA A 135 7.82 -2.47 7.72
CA ALA A 135 8.89 -1.47 7.78
C ALA A 135 9.69 -1.54 9.10
N LEU A 136 9.02 -1.80 10.22
CA LEU A 136 9.65 -2.01 11.53
C LEU A 136 10.49 -3.30 11.56
N ILE A 137 9.96 -4.40 11.03
CA ILE A 137 10.68 -5.68 10.95
C ILE A 137 11.91 -5.52 10.05
N ARG A 138 11.79 -4.85 8.90
CA ARG A 138 12.93 -4.58 8.02
C ARG A 138 14.03 -3.78 8.70
N ALA A 139 13.69 -2.84 9.56
CA ALA A 139 14.71 -2.08 10.31
C ALA A 139 15.61 -2.98 11.15
N LYS A 140 15.09 -4.13 11.64
CA LYS A 140 15.85 -5.13 12.39
C LYS A 140 16.47 -6.22 11.49
N PHE A 141 15.81 -6.54 10.37
CA PHE A 141 16.22 -7.56 9.42
C PHE A 141 16.39 -6.99 8.01
N PRO A 142 17.49 -6.27 7.73
CA PRO A 142 17.66 -5.51 6.48
C PRO A 142 17.83 -6.38 5.22
N HIS A 143 18.04 -7.70 5.38
CA HIS A 143 18.19 -8.64 4.26
C HIS A 143 16.88 -8.89 3.50
N TYR A 144 15.71 -8.65 4.13
CA TYR A 144 14.42 -8.84 3.49
C TYR A 144 13.87 -7.50 2.99
N SER A 145 13.19 -7.51 1.84
CA SER A 145 12.48 -6.33 1.35
C SER A 145 11.19 -6.11 2.15
N VAL A 146 10.72 -4.85 2.23
CA VAL A 146 9.41 -4.55 2.87
C VAL A 146 8.30 -5.37 2.22
N ALA A 147 8.31 -5.47 0.89
CA ALA A 147 7.30 -6.23 0.14
C ALA A 147 7.27 -7.72 0.52
N GLN A 148 8.45 -8.36 0.69
CA GLN A 148 8.52 -9.76 1.13
C GLN A 148 7.91 -9.96 2.51
N ILE A 149 8.21 -9.07 3.45
CA ILE A 149 7.68 -9.14 4.82
C ILE A 149 6.16 -8.90 4.80
N MET A 150 5.69 -7.90 4.02
CA MET A 150 4.26 -7.65 3.85
C MET A 150 3.53 -8.85 3.29
N GLN A 151 4.04 -9.45 2.21
CA GLN A 151 3.43 -10.65 1.60
C GLN A 151 3.34 -11.80 2.60
N LEU A 152 4.35 -12.01 3.43
CA LEU A 152 4.33 -13.04 4.47
C LEU A 152 3.24 -12.74 5.52
N LEU A 153 3.18 -11.52 6.02
CA LEU A 153 2.18 -11.10 7.01
C LEU A 153 0.76 -11.20 6.46
N ASP A 154 0.55 -10.69 5.25
CA ASP A 154 -0.75 -10.73 4.59
C ASP A 154 -1.16 -12.18 4.26
N GLY A 155 -0.21 -13.04 3.86
CA GLY A 155 -0.44 -14.46 3.67
C GLY A 155 -0.94 -15.16 4.95
N ILE A 156 -0.34 -14.87 6.10
CA ILE A 156 -0.77 -15.40 7.40
C ILE A 156 -2.21 -14.93 7.72
N ILE A 157 -2.50 -13.66 7.47
CA ILE A 157 -3.86 -13.10 7.70
C ILE A 157 -4.89 -13.74 6.77
N VAL A 158 -4.54 -13.96 5.50
CA VAL A 158 -5.44 -14.64 4.55
C VAL A 158 -5.69 -16.09 4.96
N VAL A 159 -4.68 -16.82 5.42
CA VAL A 159 -4.84 -18.18 5.95
C VAL A 159 -5.75 -18.17 7.19
N ALA A 160 -5.58 -17.22 8.10
CA ALA A 160 -6.50 -17.05 9.23
C ALA A 160 -7.93 -16.72 8.74
N GLY A 161 -8.07 -15.86 7.74
CA GLY A 161 -9.36 -15.57 7.10
C GLY A 161 -10.00 -16.81 6.47
N ALA A 162 -9.20 -17.69 5.87
CA ALA A 162 -9.68 -18.93 5.28
C ALA A 162 -10.32 -19.88 6.30
N THR A 163 -9.82 -19.90 7.54
CA THR A 163 -10.41 -20.71 8.62
C THR A 163 -11.76 -20.18 9.10
N VAL A 164 -12.00 -18.87 8.98
CA VAL A 164 -13.26 -18.20 9.41
C VAL A 164 -14.28 -18.17 8.30
N PHE A 165 -13.89 -17.75 7.10
CA PHE A 165 -14.80 -17.48 5.97
C PHE A 165 -14.75 -18.55 4.87
N GLY A 166 -13.90 -19.54 5.02
CA GLY A 166 -13.73 -20.63 4.07
C GLY A 166 -12.73 -20.36 2.95
N ILE A 167 -12.25 -21.44 2.35
CA ILE A 167 -11.20 -21.43 1.33
C ILE A 167 -11.59 -20.66 0.06
N ARG A 168 -12.86 -20.71 -0.32
CA ARG A 168 -13.37 -20.02 -1.53
C ARG A 168 -13.12 -18.52 -1.44
N THR A 169 -13.53 -17.90 -0.34
CA THR A 169 -13.36 -16.46 -0.12
C THR A 169 -11.88 -16.08 -0.03
N ALA A 170 -11.06 -16.93 0.60
CA ALA A 170 -9.61 -16.71 0.67
C ALA A 170 -8.94 -16.74 -0.72
N LEU A 171 -9.36 -17.62 -1.63
CA LEU A 171 -8.83 -17.64 -2.99
C LEU A 171 -9.17 -16.36 -3.77
N TYR A 172 -10.39 -15.83 -3.60
CA TYR A 172 -10.74 -14.53 -4.17
C TYR A 172 -9.97 -13.36 -3.52
N ALA A 173 -9.69 -13.45 -2.21
CA ALA A 173 -8.86 -12.47 -1.53
C ALA A 173 -7.43 -12.43 -2.10
N LEU A 174 -6.85 -13.56 -2.50
CA LEU A 174 -5.54 -13.58 -3.20
C LEU A 174 -5.60 -12.84 -4.55
N ILE A 175 -6.69 -12.96 -5.29
CA ILE A 175 -6.90 -12.19 -6.53
C ILE A 175 -6.94 -10.69 -6.21
N ALA A 176 -7.69 -10.31 -5.17
CA ALA A 176 -7.78 -8.91 -4.74
C ALA A 176 -6.40 -8.34 -4.34
N ILE A 177 -5.60 -9.08 -3.57
CA ILE A 177 -4.24 -8.70 -3.17
C ILE A 177 -3.34 -8.53 -4.40
N PHE A 178 -3.42 -9.45 -5.36
CA PHE A 178 -2.65 -9.35 -6.60
C PHE A 178 -3.03 -8.10 -7.40
N CYS A 179 -4.32 -7.82 -7.58
CA CYS A 179 -4.81 -6.61 -8.27
C CYS A 179 -4.38 -5.35 -7.53
N LEU A 180 -4.54 -5.31 -6.21
CA LEU A 180 -4.10 -4.21 -5.36
C LEU A 180 -2.61 -3.91 -5.56
N GLY A 181 -1.77 -4.93 -5.44
CA GLY A 181 -0.32 -4.77 -5.58
C GLY A 181 0.06 -4.24 -6.97
N LYS A 182 -0.47 -4.84 -8.04
CA LYS A 182 -0.19 -4.42 -9.42
C LYS A 182 -0.62 -2.98 -9.71
N VAL A 183 -1.80 -2.57 -9.23
CA VAL A 183 -2.31 -1.21 -9.42
C VAL A 183 -1.49 -0.21 -8.61
N ALA A 184 -1.19 -0.52 -7.34
CA ALA A 184 -0.39 0.35 -6.48
C ALA A 184 1.02 0.55 -7.06
N ASP A 185 1.69 -0.54 -7.47
CA ASP A 185 3.02 -0.48 -8.09
C ASP A 185 3.00 0.34 -9.38
N SER A 186 2.02 0.12 -10.26
CA SER A 186 1.87 0.88 -11.51
C SER A 186 1.72 2.38 -11.28
N LEU A 187 0.99 2.77 -10.22
CA LEU A 187 0.87 4.19 -9.85
C LEU A 187 2.18 4.76 -9.31
N ILE A 188 2.89 4.01 -8.47
CA ILE A 188 4.15 4.46 -7.88
C ILE A 188 5.24 4.55 -8.94
N GLU A 189 5.36 3.54 -9.81
CA GLU A 189 6.31 3.51 -10.92
C GLU A 189 5.97 4.57 -11.96
N GLY A 190 4.70 4.69 -12.33
CA GLY A 190 4.21 5.69 -13.27
C GLY A 190 4.43 7.14 -12.80
N MET A 191 4.53 7.37 -11.51
CA MET A 191 4.88 8.69 -10.93
C MET A 191 6.39 8.97 -10.88
N LYS A 192 7.24 7.96 -11.14
CA LYS A 192 8.70 8.05 -11.17
C LYS A 192 9.24 7.62 -12.53
N PHE A 193 8.91 8.35 -13.58
CA PHE A 193 9.47 8.08 -14.89
C PHE A 193 10.98 8.33 -14.91
N SER A 194 11.75 7.28 -14.75
CA SER A 194 13.17 7.28 -15.10
C SER A 194 13.33 6.67 -16.50
N LYS A 195 13.94 7.41 -17.40
CA LYS A 195 14.30 6.90 -18.73
C LYS A 195 15.78 6.56 -18.72
N GLN A 196 16.10 5.35 -19.13
CA GLN A 196 17.47 4.96 -19.41
C GLN A 196 17.67 5.02 -20.91
N VAL A 197 18.70 5.73 -21.35
CA VAL A 197 19.02 5.90 -22.77
C VAL A 197 20.38 5.27 -22.99
N TYR A 198 20.45 4.36 -23.94
CA TYR A 198 21.69 3.78 -24.41
C TYR A 198 22.10 4.48 -25.70
N ILE A 199 23.29 5.06 -25.73
CA ILE A 199 23.87 5.73 -26.88
C ILE A 199 25.12 4.97 -27.28
N ILE A 200 25.14 4.41 -28.47
CA ILE A 200 26.30 3.74 -29.07
C ILE A 200 26.83 4.68 -30.14
N SER A 201 28.06 5.22 -29.94
CA SER A 201 28.64 6.18 -30.86
C SER A 201 30.17 6.26 -30.68
N ASP A 202 30.88 6.47 -31.78
CA ASP A 202 32.32 6.74 -31.76
C ASP A 202 32.62 8.09 -31.08
N LYS A 203 31.65 9.01 -31.08
CA LYS A 203 31.72 10.33 -30.44
C LYS A 203 31.24 10.33 -28.98
N TYR A 204 31.33 9.22 -28.30
CA TYR A 204 30.77 9.04 -26.96
C TYR A 204 31.32 10.08 -25.94
N LYS A 205 32.57 10.52 -26.07
CA LYS A 205 33.16 11.52 -25.17
C LYS A 205 32.48 12.89 -25.33
N GLU A 206 32.34 13.38 -26.56
CA GLU A 206 31.70 14.68 -26.86
C GLU A 206 30.22 14.69 -26.44
N ILE A 207 29.52 13.57 -26.67
CA ILE A 207 28.13 13.40 -26.23
C ILE A 207 28.05 13.38 -24.70
N SER A 208 28.94 12.66 -24.03
CA SER A 208 29.02 12.58 -22.57
C SER A 208 29.22 13.96 -21.95
N ASP A 209 30.21 14.72 -22.44
CA ASP A 209 30.50 16.07 -21.96
C ASP A 209 29.32 17.01 -22.17
N THR A 210 28.65 16.91 -23.31
CA THR A 210 27.46 17.71 -23.60
C THR A 210 26.29 17.39 -22.67
N ILE A 211 26.05 16.11 -22.37
CA ILE A 211 25.01 15.67 -21.43
C ILE A 211 25.31 16.16 -20.02
N MET A 212 26.54 16.01 -19.56
CA MET A 212 26.95 16.44 -18.22
C MET A 212 26.88 17.97 -18.06
N THR A 213 27.35 18.72 -19.07
CA THR A 213 27.44 20.20 -18.97
C THR A 213 26.13 20.91 -19.26
N ARG A 214 25.39 20.50 -20.32
CA ARG A 214 24.16 21.18 -20.74
C ARG A 214 22.89 20.63 -20.06
N MET A 215 22.84 19.32 -19.78
CA MET A 215 21.65 18.69 -19.21
C MET A 215 21.77 18.43 -17.71
N ASN A 216 22.96 18.64 -17.13
CA ASN A 216 23.27 18.35 -15.72
C ASN A 216 22.84 16.94 -15.31
N ARG A 217 23.15 15.93 -16.15
CA ARG A 217 22.82 14.52 -15.96
C ARG A 217 24.08 13.68 -15.94
N GLY A 218 24.09 12.66 -15.06
CA GLY A 218 25.19 11.70 -15.02
C GLY A 218 25.20 10.80 -16.27
N VAL A 219 26.40 10.42 -16.71
CA VAL A 219 26.63 9.48 -17.82
C VAL A 219 27.51 8.36 -17.29
N THR A 220 27.16 7.12 -17.65
CA THR A 220 27.97 5.93 -17.36
C THR A 220 28.51 5.39 -18.69
N GLY A 221 29.83 5.39 -18.85
CA GLY A 221 30.49 4.77 -20.00
C GLY A 221 30.64 3.25 -19.76
N ILE A 222 30.19 2.43 -20.71
CA ILE A 222 30.37 1.00 -20.69
C ILE A 222 31.38 0.64 -21.79
N ALA A 223 32.53 0.09 -21.42
CA ALA A 223 33.50 -0.42 -22.37
C ALA A 223 33.02 -1.79 -22.88
N ALA A 224 32.59 -1.85 -24.14
CA ALA A 224 32.29 -3.10 -24.82
C ALA A 224 33.52 -3.51 -25.67
N LYS A 225 33.91 -4.77 -25.58
CA LYS A 225 34.88 -5.39 -26.48
C LYS A 225 34.09 -6.24 -27.49
N GLY A 226 34.24 -5.92 -28.74
CA GLY A 226 33.78 -6.73 -29.87
C GLY A 226 34.86 -7.71 -30.30
#